data_fba519bb3dca2af0e2b69b0816b12b39
#
_entry.id   fba519bb3dca2af0e2b69b0816b12b39
#
_cell.length_a   1.000
_cell.length_b   1.000
_cell.length_c   1.000
_cell.angle_alpha   90.00
_cell.angle_beta   90.00
_cell.angle_gamma   90.00
#
_symmetry.space_group_name_H-M   'P 1'
#
loop_
_entity.id
_entity.type
_entity.pdbx_description
1 polymer ?
#
loop_
_entity_poly.entity_id
_entity_poly.type
_entity_poly.pdbx_seq_one_letter_code
_entity_poly.pdbx_strand_id
1 'polypeptide(L)'
;NILKITFATKTAGTAAQTAVQAQTAKASDGRQVKLSWNAVENGAEEVFYGVDTYVDGEKVDITDGITGTETIMDRLSSGVTYTFKVYVSEKGDNANSMSVTGQNKTLLGEVTVTVDGEKDTADIEAPENVTSELASAVYTHAQGTWTAISSSDARIRGYKIYANGKLVNTVYNYQIPKFATAETVSKQIGRLTPGTENTVEIVAFTDAGVEYKYPLAQITTLGSYDYKAPVFAENAKVTAEVKI
;
A
#
# COMPACT_ATOMS: atom_id res chain seq x y z
N ASN A 1 22.07 22.54 -1.75
CA ASN A 1 23.04 21.56 -1.26
C ASN A 1 22.72 20.22 -1.89
N ILE A 2 23.67 19.67 -2.68
CA ILE A 2 23.52 18.34 -3.30
C ILE A 2 24.10 17.36 -2.29
N LEU A 3 23.26 16.56 -1.65
CA LEU A 3 23.72 15.44 -0.85
C LEU A 3 24.00 14.26 -1.79
N LYS A 4 25.26 14.04 -2.13
CA LYS A 4 25.70 12.88 -2.91
C LYS A 4 26.00 11.74 -1.94
N ILE A 5 25.10 10.78 -1.82
CA ILE A 5 25.31 9.59 -1.00
C ILE A 5 25.68 8.43 -1.94
N THR A 6 26.86 7.89 -1.79
CA THR A 6 27.37 6.72 -2.55
C THR A 6 27.21 5.48 -1.69
N PHE A 7 26.54 4.45 -2.19
CA PHE A 7 26.32 3.20 -1.46
C PHE A 7 27.16 2.05 -2.01
N ALA A 8 27.57 1.16 -1.09
CA ALA A 8 28.24 -0.09 -1.43
C ALA A 8 27.23 -1.14 -1.88
N THR A 9 27.55 -1.82 -2.97
CA THR A 9 26.71 -2.82 -3.63
C THR A 9 26.93 -4.22 -3.07
N LYS A 10 25.85 -4.97 -2.87
CA LYS A 10 25.90 -6.41 -2.60
C LYS A 10 25.69 -7.18 -3.90
N THR A 11 26.66 -7.98 -4.29
CA THR A 11 26.68 -8.73 -5.55
C THR A 11 25.71 -9.92 -5.52
N ALA A 12 24.76 -9.95 -6.46
CA ALA A 12 24.13 -11.19 -6.90
C ALA A 12 24.06 -11.15 -8.44
N GLY A 13 24.76 -12.09 -9.06
CA GLY A 13 24.71 -12.51 -10.46
C GLY A 13 24.54 -11.45 -11.57
N THR A 14 25.64 -11.05 -12.19
CA THR A 14 25.80 -10.59 -13.60
C THR A 14 24.87 -9.51 -14.18
N ALA A 15 24.44 -8.52 -13.43
CA ALA A 15 24.12 -7.21 -13.99
C ALA A 15 24.97 -6.20 -13.23
N ALA A 16 25.70 -5.34 -13.93
CA ALA A 16 26.44 -4.25 -13.33
C ALA A 16 25.44 -3.42 -12.53
N GLN A 17 25.57 -3.42 -11.18
CA GLN A 17 24.68 -2.68 -10.32
C GLN A 17 24.82 -1.18 -10.62
N THR A 18 23.72 -0.60 -11.00
CA THR A 18 23.62 0.82 -11.28
C THR A 18 23.45 1.56 -9.96
N ALA A 19 24.27 2.59 -9.71
CA ALA A 19 24.09 3.44 -8.54
C ALA A 19 22.76 4.20 -8.66
N VAL A 20 21.85 3.97 -7.74
CA VAL A 20 20.65 4.80 -7.57
C VAL A 20 21.06 6.06 -6.82
N GLN A 21 20.72 7.21 -7.36
CA GLN A 21 20.95 8.51 -6.75
C GLN A 21 19.63 9.10 -6.30
N ALA A 22 19.65 9.72 -5.11
CA ALA A 22 18.52 10.48 -4.61
C ALA A 22 18.93 11.94 -4.44
N GLN A 23 18.04 12.83 -4.81
CA GLN A 23 18.18 14.27 -4.60
C GLN A 23 16.86 14.78 -4.03
N THR A 24 16.93 15.48 -2.89
CA THR A 24 15.76 16.19 -2.41
C THR A 24 15.38 17.24 -3.45
N ALA A 25 14.18 17.09 -4.03
CA ALA A 25 13.67 18.07 -4.94
C ALA A 25 13.12 19.22 -4.09
N LYS A 26 13.54 20.46 -4.39
CA LYS A 26 12.88 21.64 -3.86
C LYS A 26 11.51 21.77 -4.53
N ALA A 27 10.54 20.99 -4.09
CA ALA A 27 9.15 21.40 -4.23
C ALA A 27 8.90 22.60 -3.30
N SER A 28 7.85 23.33 -3.54
CA SER A 28 7.46 24.46 -2.70
C SER A 28 7.26 24.09 -1.23
N ASP A 29 7.10 22.81 -0.92
CA ASP A 29 6.89 22.26 0.42
C ASP A 29 7.99 21.31 0.92
N GLY A 30 9.05 21.07 0.13
CA GLY A 30 10.21 20.24 0.54
C GLY A 30 9.95 18.74 0.66
N ARG A 31 8.75 18.26 0.32
CA ARG A 31 8.30 16.87 0.55
C ARG A 31 8.46 15.94 -0.65
N GLN A 32 9.39 16.23 -1.54
CA GLN A 32 9.67 15.43 -2.72
C GLN A 32 11.12 14.97 -2.76
N VAL A 33 11.35 13.78 -3.31
CA VAL A 33 12.67 13.25 -3.60
C VAL A 33 12.72 12.84 -5.07
N LYS A 34 13.67 13.40 -5.83
CA LYS A 34 13.97 12.94 -7.17
C LYS A 34 14.95 11.77 -7.08
N LEU A 35 14.59 10.64 -7.65
CA LEU A 35 15.45 9.48 -7.85
C LEU A 35 15.93 9.44 -9.28
N SER A 36 17.17 8.99 -9.49
CA SER A 36 17.73 8.73 -10.81
C SER A 36 18.68 7.54 -10.78
N TRP A 37 18.77 6.84 -11.90
CA TRP A 37 19.61 5.66 -12.08
C TRP A 37 20.09 5.58 -13.54
N ASN A 38 21.06 4.73 -13.83
CA ASN A 38 21.46 4.48 -15.21
C ASN A 38 20.53 3.47 -15.86
N ALA A 39 20.30 3.61 -17.16
CA ALA A 39 19.56 2.63 -17.93
C ALA A 39 20.21 1.25 -17.83
N VAL A 40 19.39 0.21 -17.78
CA VAL A 40 19.87 -1.16 -17.92
C VAL A 40 20.08 -1.45 -19.40
N GLU A 41 21.32 -1.72 -19.77
CA GLU A 41 21.63 -2.22 -21.11
C GLU A 41 21.35 -3.72 -21.15
N ASN A 42 20.18 -4.07 -21.60
CA ASN A 42 19.73 -5.45 -21.60
C ASN A 42 19.18 -5.82 -22.95
N GLY A 43 19.64 -5.76 -24.01
CA GLY A 43 19.18 -6.28 -25.32
C GLY A 43 17.66 -6.56 -25.46
N ALA A 44 16.87 -6.32 -24.41
CA ALA A 44 15.44 -6.42 -24.41
C ALA A 44 14.82 -5.18 -25.05
N GLU A 45 13.74 -5.38 -25.79
CA GLU A 45 13.10 -4.30 -26.56
C GLU A 45 12.50 -3.21 -25.66
N GLU A 46 12.11 -3.53 -24.43
CA GLU A 46 11.50 -2.59 -23.50
C GLU A 46 11.71 -3.03 -22.04
N VAL A 47 12.15 -2.12 -21.18
CA VAL A 47 12.27 -2.33 -19.73
C VAL A 47 11.39 -1.36 -18.98
N PHE A 48 10.85 -1.79 -17.86
CA PHE A 48 10.09 -0.98 -16.92
C PHE A 48 10.78 -0.96 -15.58
N TYR A 49 10.69 0.16 -14.90
CA TYR A 49 11.22 0.32 -13.54
C TYR A 49 10.08 0.50 -12.56
N GLY A 50 10.34 0.12 -11.33
CA GLY A 50 9.47 0.36 -10.18
C GLY A 50 10.28 0.74 -8.97
N VAL A 51 9.64 1.44 -8.03
CA VAL A 51 10.24 1.86 -6.77
C VAL A 51 9.38 1.36 -5.62
N ASP A 52 9.95 0.56 -4.73
CA ASP A 52 9.36 0.25 -3.43
C ASP A 52 9.90 1.27 -2.41
N THR A 53 9.01 1.92 -1.67
CA THR A 53 9.35 2.90 -0.62
C THR A 53 9.19 2.28 0.75
N TYR A 54 10.18 2.46 1.61
CA TYR A 54 10.21 1.93 2.96
C TYR A 54 10.45 3.04 3.99
N VAL A 55 9.78 2.91 5.14
CA VAL A 55 10.03 3.66 6.37
C VAL A 55 10.24 2.66 7.50
N ASP A 56 11.32 2.77 8.26
CA ASP A 56 11.68 1.86 9.36
C ASP A 56 11.66 0.37 8.98
N GLY A 57 11.99 0.06 7.72
CA GLY A 57 11.99 -1.29 7.17
C GLY A 57 10.63 -1.81 6.70
N GLU A 58 9.55 -1.08 6.92
CA GLU A 58 8.21 -1.41 6.43
C GLU A 58 7.95 -0.78 5.06
N LYS A 59 7.40 -1.56 4.12
CA LYS A 59 7.03 -1.05 2.81
C LYS A 59 5.76 -0.23 2.93
N VAL A 60 5.87 1.06 2.60
CA VAL A 60 4.78 2.04 2.73
C VAL A 60 4.22 2.52 1.41
N ASP A 61 4.98 2.35 0.30
CA ASP A 61 4.51 2.76 -1.03
C ASP A 61 5.15 1.96 -2.15
N ILE A 62 4.49 1.96 -3.32
CA ILE A 62 4.95 1.35 -4.57
C ILE A 62 4.65 2.31 -5.71
N THR A 63 5.66 2.62 -6.52
CA THR A 63 5.52 3.33 -7.78
C THR A 63 5.97 2.42 -8.91
N ASP A 64 5.09 2.11 -9.84
CA ASP A 64 5.32 1.19 -10.96
C ASP A 64 5.19 1.88 -12.31
N GLY A 65 5.59 1.16 -13.37
CA GLY A 65 5.38 1.58 -14.76
C GLY A 65 6.29 2.73 -15.21
N ILE A 66 7.43 2.90 -14.57
CA ILE A 66 8.38 3.94 -14.92
C ILE A 66 9.16 3.48 -16.16
N THR A 67 9.10 4.25 -17.24
CA THR A 67 9.81 3.95 -18.50
C THR A 67 11.13 4.72 -18.65
N GLY A 68 11.32 5.77 -17.86
CA GLY A 68 12.54 6.57 -17.80
C GLY A 68 13.50 6.12 -16.71
N THR A 69 14.65 6.77 -16.63
CA THR A 69 15.68 6.52 -15.63
C THR A 69 15.64 7.49 -14.47
N GLU A 70 14.51 8.17 -14.28
CA GLU A 70 14.28 9.07 -13.16
C GLU A 70 12.79 9.11 -12.79
N THR A 71 12.51 9.42 -11.55
CA THR A 71 11.15 9.66 -11.04
C THR A 71 11.17 10.62 -9.87
N ILE A 72 10.02 11.21 -9.58
CA ILE A 72 9.81 12.04 -8.40
C ILE A 72 8.93 11.26 -7.44
N MET A 73 9.44 11.02 -6.24
CA MET A 73 8.66 10.49 -5.13
C MET A 73 8.00 11.66 -4.41
N ASP A 74 6.70 11.65 -4.33
CA ASP A 74 5.88 12.67 -3.67
C ASP A 74 5.17 12.11 -2.42
N ARG A 75 4.30 12.91 -1.80
CA ARG A 75 3.54 12.53 -0.59
C ARG A 75 4.44 12.04 0.56
N LEU A 76 5.64 12.57 0.64
CA LEU A 76 6.58 12.27 1.70
C LEU A 76 6.34 13.22 2.89
N SER A 77 6.79 12.84 4.07
CA SER A 77 6.78 13.69 5.27
C SER A 77 8.17 14.27 5.52
N SER A 78 8.25 15.57 5.81
CA SER A 78 9.51 16.22 6.18
C SER A 78 10.11 15.59 7.45
N GLY A 79 11.43 15.54 7.54
CA GLY A 79 12.16 14.96 8.66
C GLY A 79 12.06 13.44 8.82
N VAL A 80 11.43 12.74 7.86
CA VAL A 80 11.34 11.27 7.83
C VAL A 80 12.41 10.70 6.91
N THR A 81 13.00 9.59 7.35
CA THR A 81 14.00 8.85 6.57
C THR A 81 13.33 7.75 5.77
N TYR A 82 13.52 7.79 4.45
CA TYR A 82 13.00 6.82 3.50
C TYR A 82 14.12 5.99 2.90
N THR A 83 13.86 4.70 2.68
CA THR A 83 14.68 3.85 1.82
C THR A 83 13.89 3.53 0.55
N PHE A 84 14.44 3.92 -0.59
CA PHE A 84 13.89 3.64 -1.91
C PHE A 84 14.65 2.50 -2.56
N LYS A 85 13.95 1.46 -2.97
CA LYS A 85 14.52 0.32 -3.71
C LYS A 85 14.02 0.36 -5.13
N VAL A 86 14.94 0.54 -6.08
CA VAL A 86 14.63 0.60 -7.50
C VAL A 86 14.79 -0.79 -8.11
N TYR A 87 13.78 -1.22 -8.82
CA TYR A 87 13.73 -2.50 -9.50
C TYR A 87 13.58 -2.30 -11.01
N VAL A 88 14.02 -3.28 -11.77
CA VAL A 88 13.77 -3.40 -13.21
C VAL A 88 13.01 -4.69 -13.49
N SER A 89 12.11 -4.64 -14.46
CA SER A 89 11.45 -5.80 -15.06
C SER A 89 11.54 -5.70 -16.57
N GLU A 90 11.84 -6.81 -17.22
CA GLU A 90 11.75 -6.90 -18.67
C GLU A 90 10.29 -7.07 -19.11
N LYS A 91 9.97 -6.60 -20.29
CA LYS A 91 8.68 -6.87 -20.93
C LYS A 91 8.66 -8.34 -21.35
N GLY A 92 8.20 -9.20 -20.46
CA GLY A 92 8.08 -10.63 -20.69
C GLY A 92 6.84 -11.17 -20.02
N ASP A 93 6.10 -12.04 -20.67
CA ASP A 93 5.00 -12.86 -20.20
C ASP A 93 3.63 -12.19 -19.94
N ASN A 94 3.55 -10.88 -19.72
CA ASN A 94 2.30 -10.14 -19.73
C ASN A 94 2.47 -8.80 -20.46
N ALA A 95 2.39 -8.83 -21.76
CA ALA A 95 2.58 -7.69 -22.65
C ALA A 95 1.72 -6.43 -22.36
N ASN A 96 0.82 -6.51 -21.38
CA ASN A 96 -0.06 -5.41 -20.95
C ASN A 96 0.17 -4.93 -19.53
N SER A 97 1.14 -5.49 -18.79
CA SER A 97 1.39 -5.08 -17.41
C SER A 97 2.67 -4.25 -17.34
N MET A 98 2.52 -2.95 -17.07
CA MET A 98 3.62 -2.06 -16.72
C MET A 98 4.01 -2.20 -15.23
N SER A 99 3.49 -3.22 -14.54
CA SER A 99 3.74 -3.44 -13.13
C SER A 99 5.02 -4.23 -12.92
N VAL A 100 5.92 -3.68 -12.11
CA VAL A 100 7.17 -4.30 -11.66
C VAL A 100 6.98 -5.02 -10.31
N THR A 101 5.75 -5.11 -9.82
CA THR A 101 5.44 -5.74 -8.52
C THR A 101 5.45 -7.26 -8.53
N GLY A 102 5.55 -7.90 -9.71
CA GLY A 102 5.56 -9.34 -9.88
C GLY A 102 6.84 -10.03 -9.40
N GLN A 103 6.90 -11.36 -9.57
CA GLN A 103 8.03 -12.19 -9.12
C GLN A 103 9.31 -12.04 -9.95
N ASN A 104 9.24 -11.40 -11.11
CA ASN A 104 10.36 -11.29 -12.08
C ASN A 104 11.06 -9.93 -12.03
N LYS A 105 11.05 -9.26 -10.89
CA LYS A 105 11.76 -7.98 -10.72
C LYS A 105 13.18 -8.20 -10.19
N THR A 106 14.14 -7.50 -10.78
CA THR A 106 15.52 -7.48 -10.32
C THR A 106 15.83 -6.16 -9.61
N LEU A 107 16.38 -6.24 -8.40
CA LEU A 107 16.82 -5.05 -7.67
C LEU A 107 18.00 -4.41 -8.38
N LEU A 108 17.87 -3.16 -8.82
CA LEU A 108 18.96 -2.36 -9.38
C LEU A 108 19.82 -1.74 -8.30
N GLY A 109 19.20 -1.23 -7.27
CA GLY A 109 19.91 -0.60 -6.17
C GLY A 109 18.93 0.03 -5.18
N GLU A 110 19.48 0.55 -4.09
CA GLU A 110 18.72 1.24 -3.06
C GLU A 110 19.43 2.51 -2.61
N VAL A 111 18.64 3.45 -2.12
CA VAL A 111 19.12 4.70 -1.55
C VAL A 111 18.30 5.06 -0.33
N THR A 112 18.96 5.54 0.72
CA THR A 112 18.29 6.05 1.92
C THR A 112 18.52 7.55 2.01
N VAL A 113 17.45 8.31 2.25
CA VAL A 113 17.47 9.76 2.33
C VAL A 113 16.48 10.26 3.37
N THR A 114 16.86 11.27 4.14
CA THR A 114 15.95 12.01 5.00
C THR A 114 15.41 13.21 4.23
N VAL A 115 14.08 13.34 4.18
CA VAL A 115 13.43 14.50 3.54
C VAL A 115 13.76 15.77 4.33
N ASP A 116 14.17 16.83 3.60
CA ASP A 116 14.57 18.10 4.21
C ASP A 116 13.45 18.70 5.09
N GLY A 117 13.86 19.33 6.18
CA GLY A 117 13.01 20.01 7.14
C GLY A 117 12.90 19.28 8.49
N GLU A 118 12.25 19.92 9.42
CA GLU A 118 11.91 19.32 10.70
C GLU A 118 10.81 18.26 10.51
N LYS A 119 10.74 17.30 11.42
CA LYS A 119 9.70 16.26 11.40
C LYS A 119 8.33 16.90 11.43
N ASP A 120 7.53 16.63 10.41
CA ASP A 120 6.20 17.21 10.25
C ASP A 120 5.22 16.59 11.25
N THR A 121 4.94 17.32 12.32
CA THR A 121 4.01 16.93 13.40
C THR A 121 2.73 17.73 13.40
N ALA A 122 2.47 18.55 12.39
CA ALA A 122 1.23 19.30 12.27
C ALA A 122 0.03 18.35 12.15
N ASP A 123 -1.09 18.74 12.74
CA ASP A 123 -2.32 17.96 12.65
C ASP A 123 -2.73 17.70 11.20
N ILE A 124 -3.38 16.56 10.98
CA ILE A 124 -3.91 16.19 9.66
C ILE A 124 -5.08 17.10 9.30
N GLU A 125 -5.03 17.67 8.11
CA GLU A 125 -6.11 18.47 7.54
C GLU A 125 -7.25 17.55 7.06
N ALA A 126 -8.30 17.43 7.86
CA ALA A 126 -9.48 16.64 7.51
C ALA A 126 -10.62 17.56 7.04
N PRO A 127 -11.46 17.13 6.07
CA PRO A 127 -12.66 17.86 5.68
C PRO A 127 -13.68 17.90 6.84
N GLU A 128 -14.60 18.87 6.79
CA GLU A 128 -15.59 19.08 7.89
C GLU A 128 -16.51 17.86 8.14
N ASN A 129 -16.86 17.11 7.10
CA ASN A 129 -17.83 16.01 7.15
C ASN A 129 -17.18 14.65 6.96
N VAL A 130 -16.27 14.27 7.86
CA VAL A 130 -15.66 12.94 7.86
C VAL A 130 -16.62 11.91 8.42
N THR A 131 -16.88 10.84 7.67
CA THR A 131 -17.75 9.73 8.08
C THR A 131 -17.00 8.41 8.07
N SER A 132 -17.47 7.47 8.87
CA SER A 132 -17.09 6.07 8.80
C SER A 132 -18.33 5.22 9.08
N GLU A 133 -18.61 4.28 8.17
CA GLU A 133 -19.83 3.48 8.20
C GLU A 133 -19.52 1.99 8.02
N LEU A 134 -20.34 1.13 8.60
CA LEU A 134 -20.27 -0.31 8.44
C LEU A 134 -21.59 -0.84 7.89
N ALA A 135 -21.49 -1.74 6.93
CA ALA A 135 -22.64 -2.37 6.31
C ALA A 135 -22.38 -3.85 6.00
N SER A 136 -23.42 -4.57 5.59
CA SER A 136 -23.32 -5.95 5.07
C SER A 136 -22.55 -6.88 6.01
N ALA A 137 -22.85 -6.81 7.31
CA ALA A 137 -22.20 -7.66 8.31
C ALA A 137 -22.59 -9.12 8.08
N VAL A 138 -21.59 -9.98 8.07
CA VAL A 138 -21.71 -11.42 8.16
C VAL A 138 -21.09 -11.88 9.50
N TYR A 139 -20.77 -13.14 9.68
CA TYR A 139 -20.32 -13.68 10.96
C TYR A 139 -19.08 -13.01 11.52
N THR A 140 -18.04 -12.82 10.67
CA THR A 140 -16.73 -12.33 11.09
C THR A 140 -16.23 -11.15 10.27
N HIS A 141 -17.05 -10.63 9.37
CA HIS A 141 -16.70 -9.57 8.44
C HIS A 141 -17.83 -8.55 8.29
N ALA A 142 -17.46 -7.31 7.97
CA ALA A 142 -18.37 -6.27 7.51
C ALA A 142 -17.71 -5.47 6.38
N GLN A 143 -18.51 -4.78 5.59
CA GLN A 143 -18.02 -3.79 4.64
C GLN A 143 -17.89 -2.45 5.35
N GLY A 144 -16.68 -1.94 5.45
CA GLY A 144 -16.41 -0.59 5.94
C GLY A 144 -16.27 0.40 4.80
N THR A 145 -16.85 1.57 4.94
CA THR A 145 -16.70 2.70 4.01
C THR A 145 -16.45 3.96 4.81
N TRP A 146 -15.45 4.74 4.43
CA TRP A 146 -15.11 5.99 5.11
C TRP A 146 -14.66 7.07 4.13
N THR A 147 -14.79 8.33 4.55
CA THR A 147 -14.33 9.49 3.78
C THR A 147 -12.82 9.41 3.57
N ALA A 148 -12.36 9.51 2.33
CA ALA A 148 -10.93 9.62 2.04
C ALA A 148 -10.47 11.06 2.31
N ILE A 149 -9.44 11.23 3.15
CA ILE A 149 -8.87 12.55 3.47
C ILE A 149 -7.51 12.80 2.80
N SER A 150 -7.10 11.89 1.93
CA SER A 150 -5.86 11.99 1.17
C SER A 150 -5.82 13.10 0.13
N SER A 151 -6.99 13.62 -0.28
CA SER A 151 -7.11 14.82 -1.13
C SER A 151 -6.96 16.12 -0.35
N SER A 152 -7.31 16.12 0.93
CA SER A 152 -7.17 17.28 1.81
C SER A 152 -5.77 17.41 2.39
N ASP A 153 -5.14 16.28 2.70
CA ASP A 153 -3.78 16.25 3.23
C ASP A 153 -2.90 15.26 2.43
N ALA A 154 -1.93 15.81 1.69
CA ALA A 154 -1.03 15.02 0.86
C ALA A 154 -0.07 14.12 1.66
N ARG A 155 0.08 14.34 2.97
CA ARG A 155 0.94 13.52 3.84
C ARG A 155 0.33 12.18 4.20
N ILE A 156 -0.97 11.97 3.97
CA ILE A 156 -1.64 10.71 4.32
C ILE A 156 -0.95 9.54 3.62
N ARG A 157 -0.51 8.58 4.42
CA ARG A 157 0.12 7.35 3.95
C ARG A 157 -0.86 6.19 3.83
N GLY A 158 -1.92 6.22 4.60
CA GLY A 158 -2.92 5.16 4.60
C GLY A 158 -3.84 5.21 5.81
N TYR A 159 -4.46 4.07 6.08
CA TYR A 159 -5.45 3.92 7.15
C TYR A 159 -5.16 2.66 7.97
N LYS A 160 -5.11 2.78 9.28
CA LYS A 160 -5.13 1.67 10.22
C LYS A 160 -6.58 1.36 10.59
N ILE A 161 -6.92 0.08 10.65
CA ILE A 161 -8.27 -0.40 10.96
C ILE A 161 -8.19 -1.21 12.24
N TYR A 162 -8.90 -0.78 13.25
CA TYR A 162 -9.01 -1.49 14.54
C TYR A 162 -10.41 -2.08 14.67
N ALA A 163 -10.50 -3.34 15.06
CA ALA A 163 -11.75 -4.00 15.42
C ALA A 163 -11.69 -4.37 16.92
N ASN A 164 -12.67 -3.94 17.69
CA ASN A 164 -12.73 -4.14 19.15
C ASN A 164 -11.41 -3.77 19.85
N GLY A 165 -10.82 -2.63 19.45
CA GLY A 165 -9.57 -2.10 19.99
C GLY A 165 -8.27 -2.81 19.51
N LYS A 166 -8.36 -3.78 18.61
CA LYS A 166 -7.19 -4.49 18.07
C LYS A 166 -6.94 -4.09 16.62
N LEU A 167 -5.69 -3.78 16.25
CA LEU A 167 -5.31 -3.55 14.86
C LEU A 167 -5.55 -4.83 14.04
N VAL A 168 -6.40 -4.75 13.04
CA VAL A 168 -6.76 -5.88 12.17
C VAL A 168 -6.24 -5.71 10.75
N ASN A 169 -6.01 -4.48 10.30
CA ASN A 169 -5.47 -4.20 8.98
C ASN A 169 -4.79 -2.82 8.94
N THR A 170 -3.80 -2.69 8.05
CA THR A 170 -3.25 -1.40 7.59
C THR A 170 -3.42 -1.36 6.08
N VAL A 171 -4.06 -0.32 5.58
CA VAL A 171 -4.31 -0.11 4.15
C VAL A 171 -3.47 1.07 3.70
N TYR A 172 -2.42 0.79 2.94
CA TYR A 172 -1.54 1.82 2.39
C TYR A 172 -2.12 2.44 1.11
N ASN A 173 -1.68 3.64 0.78
CA ASN A 173 -2.14 4.40 -0.39
C ASN A 173 -2.04 3.60 -1.71
N TYR A 174 -0.96 2.86 -1.94
CA TYR A 174 -0.80 2.05 -3.16
C TYR A 174 -1.82 0.91 -3.30
N GLN A 175 -2.53 0.56 -2.22
CA GLN A 175 -3.59 -0.45 -2.20
C GLN A 175 -4.99 0.14 -2.48
N ILE A 176 -5.09 1.45 -2.64
CA ILE A 176 -6.34 2.17 -2.85
C ILE A 176 -6.33 2.79 -4.25
N PRO A 177 -7.20 2.34 -5.17
CA PRO A 177 -7.28 2.92 -6.50
C PRO A 177 -7.52 4.44 -6.44
N LYS A 178 -6.75 5.20 -7.19
CA LYS A 178 -6.86 6.67 -7.26
C LYS A 178 -6.78 7.35 -5.88
N PHE A 179 -5.95 6.85 -4.98
CA PHE A 179 -5.83 7.32 -3.60
C PHE A 179 -5.79 8.85 -3.47
N ALA A 180 -5.03 9.52 -4.34
CA ALA A 180 -4.85 10.97 -4.30
C ALA A 180 -6.15 11.78 -4.55
N THR A 181 -7.12 11.18 -5.23
CA THR A 181 -8.38 11.83 -5.64
C THR A 181 -9.61 11.04 -5.20
N ALA A 182 -9.43 9.99 -4.40
CA ALA A 182 -10.56 9.24 -3.87
C ALA A 182 -11.40 10.12 -2.93
N GLU A 183 -12.70 10.03 -3.05
CA GLU A 183 -13.65 10.66 -2.11
C GLU A 183 -13.95 9.73 -0.95
N THR A 184 -13.98 8.43 -1.21
CA THR A 184 -14.26 7.40 -0.22
C THR A 184 -13.31 6.21 -0.39
N VAL A 185 -13.04 5.52 0.72
CA VAL A 185 -12.34 4.24 0.75
C VAL A 185 -13.31 3.18 1.23
N SER A 186 -13.34 2.02 0.54
CA SER A 186 -14.20 0.91 0.89
C SER A 186 -13.39 -0.37 0.98
N LYS A 187 -13.47 -1.06 2.13
CA LYS A 187 -12.70 -2.29 2.39
C LYS A 187 -13.50 -3.27 3.24
N GLN A 188 -13.30 -4.55 2.98
CA GLN A 188 -13.78 -5.59 3.88
C GLN A 188 -12.95 -5.57 5.18
N ILE A 189 -13.65 -5.54 6.30
CA ILE A 189 -13.07 -5.54 7.66
C ILE A 189 -13.36 -6.91 8.28
N GLY A 190 -12.33 -7.66 8.58
CA GLY A 190 -12.40 -8.97 9.18
C GLY A 190 -12.17 -9.00 10.69
N ARG A 191 -12.12 -10.20 11.24
CA ARG A 191 -11.85 -10.47 12.68
C ARG A 191 -12.88 -9.87 13.63
N LEU A 192 -14.11 -9.70 13.15
CA LEU A 192 -15.25 -9.33 14.00
C LEU A 192 -15.70 -10.55 14.80
N THR A 193 -16.28 -10.30 15.99
CA THR A 193 -16.81 -11.35 16.86
C THR A 193 -18.24 -11.70 16.44
N PRO A 194 -18.53 -12.96 16.07
CA PRO A 194 -19.87 -13.35 15.64
C PRO A 194 -20.94 -13.14 16.70
N GLY A 195 -22.14 -12.70 16.27
CA GLY A 195 -23.33 -12.56 17.09
C GLY A 195 -23.24 -11.48 18.16
N THR A 196 -22.30 -10.56 18.03
CA THR A 196 -22.11 -9.47 18.98
C THR A 196 -22.08 -8.11 18.29
N GLU A 197 -22.25 -7.05 19.06
CA GLU A 197 -21.90 -5.72 18.62
C GLU A 197 -20.38 -5.60 18.57
N ASN A 198 -19.87 -5.13 17.45
CA ASN A 198 -18.46 -4.87 17.23
C ASN A 198 -18.23 -3.39 16.98
N THR A 199 -17.14 -2.87 17.51
CA THR A 199 -16.67 -1.50 17.25
C THR A 199 -15.54 -1.53 16.25
N VAL A 200 -15.55 -0.58 15.30
CA VAL A 200 -14.48 -0.37 14.33
C VAL A 200 -14.02 1.08 14.38
N GLU A 201 -12.73 1.27 14.59
CA GLU A 201 -12.08 2.58 14.54
C GLU A 201 -11.19 2.62 13.29
N ILE A 202 -11.35 3.65 12.49
CA ILE A 202 -10.48 3.97 11.35
C ILE A 202 -9.54 5.10 11.78
N VAL A 203 -8.26 4.96 11.48
CA VAL A 203 -7.23 5.96 11.82
C VAL A 203 -6.40 6.25 10.58
N ALA A 204 -6.51 7.45 10.01
CA ALA A 204 -5.59 7.91 8.99
C ALA A 204 -4.24 8.24 9.62
N PHE A 205 -3.14 8.01 8.91
CA PHE A 205 -1.81 8.26 9.44
C PHE A 205 -0.84 8.80 8.37
N THR A 206 0.17 9.52 8.85
CA THR A 206 1.31 10.00 8.06
C THR A 206 2.57 9.20 8.40
N ASP A 207 3.59 9.26 7.53
CA ASP A 207 4.90 8.65 7.80
C ASP A 207 5.63 9.29 8.99
N ALA A 208 5.28 10.53 9.33
CA ALA A 208 5.79 11.21 10.52
C ALA A 208 5.13 10.75 11.83
N GLY A 209 4.11 9.89 11.75
CA GLY A 209 3.42 9.33 12.91
C GLY A 209 2.26 10.19 13.42
N VAL A 210 1.82 11.20 12.65
CA VAL A 210 0.60 11.96 12.98
C VAL A 210 -0.62 11.12 12.60
N GLU A 211 -1.64 11.12 13.45
CA GLU A 211 -2.84 10.30 13.28
C GLU A 211 -4.11 11.16 13.36
N TYR A 212 -5.12 10.80 12.56
CA TYR A 212 -6.46 11.35 12.62
C TYR A 212 -7.47 10.21 12.84
N LYS A 213 -8.25 10.29 13.90
CA LYS A 213 -9.26 9.28 14.25
C LYS A 213 -10.62 9.66 13.70
N TYR A 214 -11.20 8.73 12.95
CA TYR A 214 -12.57 8.85 12.45
C TYR A 214 -13.60 8.64 13.56
N PRO A 215 -14.86 9.08 13.36
CA PRO A 215 -15.96 8.69 14.23
C PRO A 215 -16.03 7.16 14.35
N LEU A 216 -16.26 6.68 15.57
CA LEU A 216 -16.36 5.25 15.84
C LEU A 216 -17.59 4.66 15.15
N ALA A 217 -17.39 3.60 14.38
CA ALA A 217 -18.47 2.87 13.73
C ALA A 217 -18.80 1.58 14.50
N GLN A 218 -20.07 1.20 14.53
CA GLN A 218 -20.55 0.01 15.22
C GLN A 218 -21.43 -0.84 14.31
N ILE A 219 -21.35 -2.16 14.47
CA ILE A 219 -22.20 -3.11 13.75
C ILE A 219 -22.38 -4.41 14.54
N THR A 220 -23.59 -4.94 14.52
CA THR A 220 -23.85 -6.28 15.03
C THR A 220 -23.69 -7.29 13.92
N THR A 221 -22.81 -8.27 14.13
CA THR A 221 -22.58 -9.37 13.19
C THR A 221 -23.62 -10.47 13.37
N LEU A 222 -23.79 -11.31 12.35
CA LEU A 222 -24.62 -12.51 12.45
C LEU A 222 -24.00 -13.48 13.48
N GLY A 223 -24.84 -14.25 14.16
CA GLY A 223 -24.43 -15.31 15.07
C GLY A 223 -23.67 -16.43 14.36
N SER A 224 -23.22 -17.44 15.09
CA SER A 224 -22.53 -18.58 14.50
C SER A 224 -23.40 -19.24 13.42
N TYR A 225 -22.77 -19.61 12.30
CA TYR A 225 -23.42 -20.42 11.28
C TYR A 225 -23.74 -21.78 11.89
N ASP A 226 -25.04 -22.10 12.06
CA ASP A 226 -25.47 -23.43 12.42
C ASP A 226 -25.32 -24.31 11.15
N TYR A 227 -24.09 -24.83 10.94
CA TYR A 227 -23.84 -25.76 9.86
C TYR A 227 -24.53 -27.08 10.15
N LYS A 228 -25.76 -27.21 9.73
CA LYS A 228 -26.39 -28.53 9.62
C LYS A 228 -25.73 -29.25 8.44
N ALA A 229 -24.90 -30.25 8.77
CA ALA A 229 -24.36 -31.11 7.74
C ALA A 229 -25.52 -31.59 6.83
N PRO A 230 -25.38 -31.57 5.50
CA PRO A 230 -26.43 -32.04 4.61
C PRO A 230 -26.75 -33.48 4.98
N VAL A 231 -27.98 -33.74 5.37
CA VAL A 231 -28.48 -35.09 5.62
C VAL A 231 -28.85 -35.66 4.27
N PHE A 232 -28.10 -36.66 3.84
CA PHE A 232 -28.49 -37.43 2.64
C PHE A 232 -29.82 -38.14 2.92
N ALA A 233 -30.72 -38.11 1.94
CA ALA A 233 -31.93 -38.91 2.01
C ALA A 233 -31.55 -40.39 2.21
N GLU A 234 -32.30 -41.10 3.01
CA GLU A 234 -32.04 -42.50 3.42
C GLU A 234 -31.76 -43.48 2.26
N ASN A 235 -32.11 -43.08 1.03
CA ASN A 235 -31.92 -43.86 -0.19
C ASN A 235 -31.06 -43.14 -1.26
N ALA A 236 -30.23 -42.17 -0.88
CA ALA A 236 -29.36 -41.53 -1.83
C ALA A 236 -28.27 -42.48 -2.35
N LYS A 237 -28.36 -42.83 -3.65
CA LYS A 237 -27.35 -43.65 -4.35
C LYS A 237 -26.49 -42.73 -5.22
N VAL A 238 -25.19 -42.84 -5.08
CA VAL A 238 -24.23 -42.27 -6.02
C VAL A 238 -24.03 -43.27 -7.15
N THR A 239 -24.50 -42.97 -8.35
CA THR A 239 -24.20 -43.76 -9.55
C THR A 239 -23.10 -43.07 -10.34
N ALA A 240 -22.00 -43.75 -10.56
CA ALA A 240 -20.95 -43.35 -11.48
C ALA A 240 -21.13 -44.09 -12.81
N GLU A 241 -21.36 -43.36 -13.89
CA GLU A 241 -21.35 -43.90 -15.26
C GLU A 241 -19.95 -43.70 -15.83
N VAL A 242 -19.27 -44.80 -16.12
CA VAL A 242 -18.02 -44.78 -16.89
C VAL A 242 -18.38 -44.87 -18.36
N LYS A 243 -18.23 -43.81 -19.11
CA LYS A 243 -18.27 -43.86 -20.57
C LYS A 243 -16.90 -44.29 -21.07
N ILE A 244 -16.85 -45.45 -21.69
CA ILE A 244 -15.71 -45.99 -22.43
C ILE A 244 -15.69 -45.37 -23.83
#